data_4bd907e0b98e8dc9ad55c4f76ad45c83
#
_entry.id   4bd907e0b98e8dc9ad55c4f76ad45c83
#
_cell.length_a   1.000
_cell.length_b   1.000
_cell.length_c   1.000
_cell.angle_alpha   90.00
_cell.angle_beta   90.00
_cell.angle_gamma   90.00
#
_symmetry.space_group_name_H-M   'P 1'
#
loop_
_entity.id
_entity.type
_entity.pdbx_description
1 polymer ?
#
loop_
_entity_poly.entity_id
_entity_poly.type
_entity_poly.pdbx_seq_one_letter_code
_entity_poly.pdbx_strand_id
1 'polypeptide(L)'
;ARERSGDAVGAGKALLKAAELAPNYSEVRWTLGNYLLRQGREEEAFKEISKAVETDTRYANPAVVLAWQVYDGDLNMIAQKIGDSTAIKAQLSPFLVKQKRFDEAFNFWNSIPDEEKKTTYRKNGEDFYNQLIEAKSFRNALTVQSQIAKPEDEKFAVGTLFNPDFEQNVKPANASVFDWKLGGGIQPQISLDASQKHAGTRSLILLYNSSDGK
;
A
#
# COMPACT_ATOMS: atom_id res chain seq x y z
N ALA A 1 3.95 15.14 28.83
CA ALA A 1 4.88 15.64 29.85
C ALA A 1 4.60 14.99 31.22
N ARG A 2 3.41 15.15 31.82
CA ARG A 2 3.07 14.64 33.18
C ARG A 2 3.20 13.12 33.29
N GLU A 3 2.79 12.35 32.31
CA GLU A 3 2.92 10.89 32.36
C GLU A 3 4.39 10.44 32.39
N ARG A 4 5.27 11.13 31.65
CA ARG A 4 6.72 10.87 31.69
C ARG A 4 7.39 11.27 33.02
N SER A 5 6.74 12.14 33.80
CA SER A 5 7.19 12.52 35.16
C SER A 5 6.61 11.63 36.27
N GLY A 6 5.88 10.56 35.92
CA GLY A 6 5.26 9.64 36.88
C GLY A 6 3.86 10.04 37.38
N ASP A 7 3.32 11.20 36.96
CA ASP A 7 1.96 11.62 37.29
C ASP A 7 0.93 11.12 36.25
N ALA A 8 0.70 9.82 36.25
CA ALA A 8 -0.25 9.20 35.32
C ALA A 8 -1.70 9.67 35.57
N VAL A 9 -2.11 9.86 36.83
CA VAL A 9 -3.47 10.29 37.15
C VAL A 9 -3.72 11.73 36.72
N GLY A 10 -2.78 12.63 36.97
CA GLY A 10 -2.87 14.02 36.47
C GLY A 10 -2.83 14.13 34.97
N ALA A 11 -2.06 13.25 34.29
CA ALA A 11 -2.05 13.17 32.84
C ALA A 11 -3.42 12.76 32.29
N GLY A 12 -4.06 11.73 32.86
CA GLY A 12 -5.39 11.27 32.44
C GLY A 12 -6.48 12.36 32.59
N LYS A 13 -6.50 13.03 33.74
CA LYS A 13 -7.44 14.15 33.97
C LYS A 13 -7.24 15.28 32.96
N ALA A 14 -5.99 15.63 32.64
CA ALA A 14 -5.68 16.67 31.67
C ALA A 14 -6.11 16.28 30.23
N LEU A 15 -5.87 15.02 29.82
CA LEU A 15 -6.29 14.50 28.52
C LEU A 15 -7.82 14.45 28.37
N LEU A 16 -8.53 13.97 29.40
CA LEU A 16 -9.99 13.97 29.40
C LEU A 16 -10.53 15.39 29.26
N LYS A 17 -10.00 16.34 30.02
CA LYS A 17 -10.42 17.74 29.92
C LYS A 17 -10.08 18.36 28.56
N ALA A 18 -8.94 18.04 28.00
CA ALA A 18 -8.58 18.48 26.65
C ALA A 18 -9.55 17.93 25.58
N ALA A 19 -9.94 16.65 25.69
CA ALA A 19 -10.89 16.02 24.78
C ALA A 19 -12.31 16.58 24.90
N GLU A 20 -12.71 17.06 26.09
CA GLU A 20 -13.97 17.78 26.28
C GLU A 20 -13.94 19.17 25.61
N LEU A 21 -12.84 19.90 25.80
CA LEU A 21 -12.70 21.27 25.28
C LEU A 21 -12.47 21.33 23.77
N ALA A 22 -11.83 20.30 23.21
CA ALA A 22 -11.53 20.20 21.79
C ALA A 22 -11.97 18.84 21.23
N PRO A 23 -13.27 18.56 21.11
CA PRO A 23 -13.81 17.24 20.79
C PRO A 23 -13.38 16.73 19.40
N ASN A 24 -13.08 17.62 18.47
CA ASN A 24 -12.67 17.28 17.10
C ASN A 24 -11.14 17.37 16.89
N TYR A 25 -10.35 17.46 17.97
CA TYR A 25 -8.90 17.50 17.86
C TYR A 25 -8.33 16.07 17.90
N SER A 26 -8.06 15.53 16.72
CA SER A 26 -7.67 14.14 16.51
C SER A 26 -6.45 13.70 17.31
N GLU A 27 -5.44 14.58 17.48
CA GLU A 27 -4.23 14.28 18.25
C GLU A 27 -4.53 14.07 19.75
N VAL A 28 -5.46 14.85 20.31
CA VAL A 28 -5.89 14.68 21.70
C VAL A 28 -6.65 13.36 21.85
N ARG A 29 -7.56 13.05 20.92
CA ARG A 29 -8.31 11.78 20.89
C ARG A 29 -7.36 10.59 20.81
N TRP A 30 -6.42 10.62 19.87
CA TRP A 30 -5.39 9.60 19.72
C TRP A 30 -4.56 9.42 20.99
N THR A 31 -4.09 10.52 21.59
CA THR A 31 -3.28 10.50 22.81
C THR A 31 -4.06 9.95 23.99
N LEU A 32 -5.34 10.34 24.14
CA LEU A 32 -6.24 9.84 25.18
C LEU A 32 -6.48 8.32 24.99
N GLY A 33 -6.76 7.87 23.76
CA GLY A 33 -6.93 6.45 23.46
C GLY A 33 -5.72 5.61 23.87
N ASN A 34 -4.53 6.05 23.49
CA ASN A 34 -3.29 5.36 23.88
C ASN A 34 -3.04 5.39 25.40
N TYR A 35 -3.41 6.48 26.07
CA TYR A 35 -3.35 6.53 27.53
C TYR A 35 -4.30 5.50 28.15
N LEU A 36 -5.55 5.42 27.68
CA LEU A 36 -6.56 4.49 28.18
C LEU A 36 -6.16 3.02 27.96
N LEU A 37 -5.53 2.69 26.82
CA LEU A 37 -4.98 1.34 26.57
C LEU A 37 -3.94 0.95 27.63
N ARG A 38 -3.02 1.86 27.97
CA ARG A 38 -2.03 1.58 29.01
C ARG A 38 -2.65 1.42 30.42
N GLN A 39 -3.89 1.90 30.60
CA GLN A 39 -4.65 1.68 31.85
C GLN A 39 -5.54 0.41 31.78
N GLY A 40 -5.49 -0.39 30.72
CA GLY A 40 -6.34 -1.56 30.52
C GLY A 40 -7.80 -1.24 30.19
N ARG A 41 -8.11 0.01 29.81
CA ARG A 41 -9.48 0.49 29.50
C ARG A 41 -9.72 0.41 27.97
N GLU A 42 -9.70 -0.79 27.43
CA GLU A 42 -9.70 -1.03 25.97
C GLU A 42 -10.92 -0.46 25.25
N GLU A 43 -12.13 -0.67 25.78
CA GLU A 43 -13.37 -0.19 25.16
C GLU A 43 -13.38 1.34 25.00
N GLU A 44 -12.98 2.03 26.04
CA GLU A 44 -12.93 3.49 26.03
C GLU A 44 -11.78 3.98 25.12
N ALA A 45 -10.68 3.27 25.13
CA ALA A 45 -9.52 3.59 24.31
C ALA A 45 -9.87 3.54 22.81
N PHE A 46 -10.47 2.45 22.34
CA PHE A 46 -10.82 2.30 20.93
C PHE A 46 -11.94 3.23 20.49
N LYS A 47 -12.85 3.64 21.41
CA LYS A 47 -13.80 4.70 21.14
C LYS A 47 -13.14 6.05 20.82
N GLU A 48 -12.07 6.39 21.56
CA GLU A 48 -11.33 7.64 21.30
C GLU A 48 -10.43 7.51 20.04
N ILE A 49 -9.84 6.33 19.80
CA ILE A 49 -9.06 6.04 18.60
C ILE A 49 -9.94 6.11 17.34
N SER A 50 -11.16 5.52 17.34
CA SER A 50 -12.10 5.62 16.23
C SER A 50 -12.44 7.07 15.89
N LYS A 51 -12.74 7.89 16.89
CA LYS A 51 -12.97 9.34 16.70
C LYS A 51 -11.76 10.06 16.10
N ALA A 52 -10.54 9.67 16.50
CA ALA A 52 -9.32 10.24 15.93
C ALA A 52 -9.23 9.93 14.43
N VAL A 53 -9.52 8.68 14.03
CA VAL A 53 -9.52 8.24 12.61
C VAL A 53 -10.62 8.93 11.81
N GLU A 54 -11.84 9.07 12.38
CA GLU A 54 -12.97 9.77 11.74
C GLU A 54 -12.64 11.23 11.43
N THR A 55 -11.88 11.87 12.33
CA THR A 55 -11.50 13.28 12.17
C THR A 55 -10.28 13.47 11.30
N ASP A 56 -9.32 12.51 11.33
CA ASP A 56 -8.07 12.59 10.60
C ASP A 56 -7.60 11.19 10.16
N THR A 57 -7.72 10.92 8.87
CA THR A 57 -7.38 9.61 8.28
C THR A 57 -5.90 9.23 8.42
N ARG A 58 -5.00 10.15 8.80
CA ARG A 58 -3.60 9.83 9.11
C ARG A 58 -3.47 8.85 10.28
N TYR A 59 -4.47 8.78 11.16
CA TYR A 59 -4.52 7.81 12.25
C TYR A 59 -5.03 6.43 11.84
N ALA A 60 -5.52 6.23 10.60
CA ALA A 60 -6.05 4.95 10.15
C ALA A 60 -5.00 3.82 10.20
N ASN A 61 -3.80 4.05 9.65
CA ASN A 61 -2.73 3.04 9.69
C ASN A 61 -2.30 2.68 11.13
N PRO A 62 -1.94 3.62 12.00
CA PRO A 62 -1.59 3.24 13.38
C PRO A 62 -2.76 2.62 14.15
N ALA A 63 -4.02 2.98 13.86
CA ALA A 63 -5.19 2.35 14.47
C ALA A 63 -5.34 0.89 14.04
N VAL A 64 -5.16 0.58 12.76
CA VAL A 64 -5.16 -0.80 12.23
C VAL A 64 -4.09 -1.65 12.91
N VAL A 65 -2.84 -1.15 12.97
CA VAL A 65 -1.73 -1.88 13.60
C VAL A 65 -2.02 -2.15 15.08
N LEU A 66 -2.53 -1.16 15.80
CA LEU A 66 -2.84 -1.26 17.22
C LEU A 66 -3.99 -2.24 17.48
N ALA A 67 -5.09 -2.12 16.72
CA ALA A 67 -6.24 -3.01 16.84
C ALA A 67 -5.86 -4.45 16.47
N TRP A 68 -5.02 -4.64 15.44
CA TRP A 68 -4.50 -5.96 15.08
C TRP A 68 -3.75 -6.62 16.25
N GLN A 69 -2.90 -5.88 16.96
CA GLN A 69 -2.14 -6.39 18.09
C GLN A 69 -3.04 -6.72 19.29
N VAL A 70 -4.04 -5.88 19.56
CA VAL A 70 -4.93 -6.06 20.73
C VAL A 70 -5.91 -7.20 20.52
N TYR A 71 -6.44 -7.36 19.27
CA TYR A 71 -7.47 -8.35 18.95
C TYR A 71 -6.93 -9.56 18.19
N ASP A 72 -5.61 -9.78 18.21
CA ASP A 72 -4.93 -10.95 17.61
C ASP A 72 -5.40 -11.24 16.17
N GLY A 73 -5.61 -10.18 15.39
CA GLY A 73 -6.01 -10.28 13.98
C GLY A 73 -7.46 -10.68 13.72
N ASP A 74 -8.34 -10.62 14.71
CA ASP A 74 -9.79 -10.79 14.53
C ASP A 74 -10.37 -9.57 13.80
N LEU A 75 -10.63 -9.73 12.50
CA LEU A 75 -11.12 -8.65 11.63
C LEU A 75 -12.52 -8.15 12.03
N ASN A 76 -13.38 -9.02 12.60
CA ASN A 76 -14.70 -8.61 13.06
C ASN A 76 -14.57 -7.67 14.28
N MET A 77 -13.72 -8.06 15.24
CA MET A 77 -13.43 -7.22 16.39
C MET A 77 -12.77 -5.91 15.98
N ILE A 78 -11.80 -5.94 15.06
CA ILE A 78 -11.14 -4.76 14.54
C ILE A 78 -12.16 -3.79 13.91
N ALA A 79 -13.01 -4.28 12.99
CA ALA A 79 -14.04 -3.46 12.36
C ALA A 79 -15.03 -2.88 13.40
N GLN A 80 -15.42 -3.67 14.39
CA GLN A 80 -16.30 -3.21 15.47
C GLN A 80 -15.68 -2.09 16.31
N LYS A 81 -14.36 -2.13 16.55
CA LYS A 81 -13.67 -1.23 17.48
C LYS A 81 -13.13 0.05 16.83
N ILE A 82 -12.59 -0.03 15.63
CA ILE A 82 -12.04 1.14 14.92
C ILE A 82 -12.90 1.60 13.73
N GLY A 83 -14.01 0.91 13.48
CA GLY A 83 -14.90 1.17 12.35
C GLY A 83 -14.45 0.49 11.06
N ASP A 84 -15.27 0.63 10.03
CA ASP A 84 -15.07 0.04 8.71
C ASP A 84 -15.04 1.11 7.59
N SER A 85 -14.62 2.32 7.95
CA SER A 85 -14.50 3.43 7.00
C SER A 85 -13.58 3.09 5.83
N THR A 86 -13.76 3.79 4.70
CA THR A 86 -12.91 3.61 3.51
C THR A 86 -11.42 3.79 3.84
N ALA A 87 -11.09 4.70 4.75
CA ALA A 87 -9.71 4.91 5.21
C ALA A 87 -9.15 3.67 5.92
N ILE A 88 -9.92 3.02 6.78
CA ILE A 88 -9.52 1.76 7.46
C ILE A 88 -9.36 0.64 6.44
N LYS A 89 -10.32 0.45 5.53
CA LYS A 89 -10.26 -0.56 4.46
C LYS A 89 -9.02 -0.40 3.57
N ALA A 90 -8.70 0.84 3.20
CA ALA A 90 -7.52 1.17 2.40
C ALA A 90 -6.20 0.85 3.11
N GLN A 91 -6.15 0.92 4.44
CA GLN A 91 -4.97 0.52 5.22
C GLN A 91 -4.92 -0.99 5.48
N LEU A 92 -6.07 -1.63 5.71
CA LEU A 92 -6.13 -3.08 5.92
C LEU A 92 -5.67 -3.87 4.69
N SER A 93 -5.99 -3.42 3.47
CA SER A 93 -5.68 -4.15 2.25
C SER A 93 -4.18 -4.45 2.09
N PRO A 94 -3.25 -3.48 2.06
CA PRO A 94 -1.82 -3.78 2.01
C PRO A 94 -1.28 -4.46 3.28
N PHE A 95 -1.88 -4.16 4.44
CA PHE A 95 -1.49 -4.77 5.71
C PHE A 95 -1.74 -6.27 5.73
N LEU A 96 -2.92 -6.72 5.27
CA LEU A 96 -3.32 -8.13 5.25
C LEU A 96 -2.48 -8.98 4.29
N VAL A 97 -1.92 -8.41 3.22
CA VAL A 97 -0.97 -9.12 2.36
C VAL A 97 0.28 -9.54 3.14
N LYS A 98 0.80 -8.67 4.02
CA LYS A 98 1.94 -9.00 4.90
C LYS A 98 1.60 -10.13 5.87
N GLN A 99 0.33 -10.26 6.23
CA GLN A 99 -0.19 -11.35 7.07
C GLN A 99 -0.56 -12.61 6.25
N LYS A 100 -0.33 -12.61 4.92
CA LYS A 100 -0.68 -13.68 3.96
C LYS A 100 -2.20 -13.96 3.88
N ARG A 101 -3.03 -12.98 4.22
CA ARG A 101 -4.51 -13.05 4.19
C ARG A 101 -5.01 -12.35 2.92
N PHE A 102 -4.74 -12.94 1.77
CA PHE A 102 -4.97 -12.33 0.46
C PHE A 102 -6.47 -12.10 0.16
N ASP A 103 -7.32 -13.08 0.45
CA ASP A 103 -8.75 -12.98 0.15
C ASP A 103 -9.41 -11.84 0.93
N GLU A 104 -9.09 -11.72 2.22
CA GLU A 104 -9.57 -10.60 3.04
C GLU A 104 -9.00 -9.26 2.58
N ALA A 105 -7.72 -9.22 2.19
CA ALA A 105 -7.11 -8.01 1.62
C ALA A 105 -7.89 -7.52 0.40
N PHE A 106 -8.25 -8.43 -0.51
CA PHE A 106 -9.04 -8.11 -1.70
C PHE A 106 -10.48 -7.76 -1.36
N ASN A 107 -11.12 -8.42 -0.39
CA ASN A 107 -12.48 -8.08 0.04
C ASN A 107 -12.55 -6.62 0.53
N PHE A 108 -11.58 -6.19 1.35
CA PHE A 108 -11.52 -4.80 1.80
C PHE A 108 -11.22 -3.84 0.64
N TRP A 109 -10.24 -4.14 -0.21
CA TRP A 109 -9.89 -3.29 -1.33
C TRP A 109 -11.05 -3.12 -2.34
N ASN A 110 -11.72 -4.22 -2.69
CA ASN A 110 -12.84 -4.19 -3.63
C ASN A 110 -14.08 -3.46 -3.09
N SER A 111 -14.21 -3.33 -1.76
CA SER A 111 -15.28 -2.55 -1.15
C SER A 111 -15.06 -1.03 -1.18
N ILE A 112 -13.88 -0.56 -1.62
CA ILE A 112 -13.59 0.86 -1.84
C ILE A 112 -14.17 1.29 -3.19
N PRO A 113 -14.86 2.44 -3.29
CA PRO A 113 -15.33 2.97 -4.57
C PRO A 113 -14.19 3.19 -5.57
N ASP A 114 -14.41 2.85 -6.85
CA ASP A 114 -13.36 2.89 -7.88
C ASP A 114 -12.76 4.28 -8.10
N GLU A 115 -13.58 5.33 -8.00
CA GLU A 115 -13.09 6.70 -8.10
C GLU A 115 -12.19 7.09 -6.92
N GLU A 116 -12.49 6.59 -5.71
CA GLU A 116 -11.66 6.84 -4.54
C GLU A 116 -10.34 6.06 -4.60
N LYS A 117 -10.33 4.86 -5.19
CA LYS A 117 -9.08 4.09 -5.45
C LYS A 117 -8.12 4.87 -6.35
N LYS A 118 -8.64 5.57 -7.37
CA LYS A 118 -7.85 6.34 -8.34
C LYS A 118 -7.39 7.70 -7.82
N THR A 119 -8.07 8.23 -6.81
CA THR A 119 -7.85 9.58 -6.27
C THR A 119 -7.33 9.53 -4.83
N THR A 120 -8.22 9.52 -3.85
CA THR A 120 -7.91 9.65 -2.42
C THR A 120 -7.03 8.51 -1.91
N TYR A 121 -7.29 7.27 -2.35
CA TYR A 121 -6.58 6.08 -1.87
C TYR A 121 -5.61 5.48 -2.90
N ARG A 122 -5.25 6.25 -3.95
CA ARG A 122 -4.27 5.80 -4.95
C ARG A 122 -2.96 5.35 -4.30
N LYS A 123 -2.45 6.13 -3.35
CA LYS A 123 -1.21 5.78 -2.62
C LYS A 123 -1.33 4.46 -1.87
N ASN A 124 -2.48 4.19 -1.25
CA ASN A 124 -2.75 2.90 -0.61
C ASN A 124 -2.81 1.75 -1.62
N GLY A 125 -3.36 2.00 -2.80
CA GLY A 125 -3.35 1.04 -3.91
C GLY A 125 -1.95 0.75 -4.44
N GLU A 126 -1.07 1.76 -4.52
CA GLU A 126 0.34 1.58 -4.86
C GLU A 126 1.07 0.76 -3.78
N ASP A 127 0.81 1.00 -2.51
CA ASP A 127 1.35 0.22 -1.40
C ASP A 127 0.82 -1.23 -1.44
N PHE A 128 -0.47 -1.42 -1.75
CA PHE A 128 -1.09 -2.74 -1.92
C PHE A 128 -0.45 -3.50 -3.10
N TYR A 129 -0.30 -2.86 -4.25
CA TYR A 129 0.40 -3.39 -5.41
C TYR A 129 1.82 -3.85 -5.04
N ASN A 130 2.60 -3.00 -4.37
CA ASN A 130 3.98 -3.32 -4.00
C ASN A 130 4.05 -4.52 -3.04
N GLN A 131 3.15 -4.61 -2.06
CA GLN A 131 3.08 -5.78 -1.18
C GLN A 131 2.74 -7.07 -1.93
N LEU A 132 1.86 -7.01 -2.94
CA LEU A 132 1.54 -8.15 -3.80
C LEU A 132 2.73 -8.57 -4.68
N ILE A 133 3.53 -7.61 -5.19
CA ILE A 133 4.77 -7.90 -5.91
C ILE A 133 5.79 -8.60 -5.00
N GLU A 134 6.01 -8.08 -3.79
CA GLU A 134 6.89 -8.69 -2.79
C GLU A 134 6.45 -10.12 -2.43
N ALA A 135 5.14 -10.33 -2.32
CA ALA A 135 4.54 -11.65 -2.08
C ALA A 135 4.51 -12.56 -3.33
N LYS A 136 5.05 -12.12 -4.48
CA LYS A 136 5.03 -12.80 -5.79
C LYS A 136 3.62 -13.13 -6.30
N SER A 137 2.62 -12.37 -5.86
CA SER A 137 1.23 -12.50 -6.28
C SER A 137 0.95 -11.62 -7.51
N PHE A 138 1.67 -11.88 -8.60
CA PHE A 138 1.75 -11.00 -9.78
C PHE A 138 0.40 -10.78 -10.47
N ARG A 139 -0.44 -11.81 -10.59
CA ARG A 139 -1.79 -11.68 -11.18
C ARG A 139 -2.63 -10.67 -10.38
N ASN A 140 -2.60 -10.79 -9.07
CA ASN A 140 -3.32 -9.92 -8.16
C ASN A 140 -2.76 -8.49 -8.18
N ALA A 141 -1.44 -8.35 -8.28
CA ALA A 141 -0.80 -7.04 -8.46
C ALA A 141 -1.28 -6.34 -9.73
N LEU A 142 -1.37 -7.05 -10.87
CA LEU A 142 -1.92 -6.49 -12.11
C LEU A 142 -3.38 -6.05 -11.96
N THR A 143 -4.19 -6.80 -11.23
CA THR A 143 -5.58 -6.40 -10.96
C THR A 143 -5.64 -5.08 -10.18
N VAL A 144 -4.87 -4.94 -9.11
CA VAL A 144 -4.80 -3.68 -8.34
C VAL A 144 -4.26 -2.54 -9.19
N GLN A 145 -3.20 -2.77 -9.97
CA GLN A 145 -2.64 -1.77 -10.87
C GLN A 145 -3.70 -1.23 -11.85
N SER A 146 -4.49 -2.11 -12.46
CA SER A 146 -5.56 -1.70 -13.39
C SER A 146 -6.65 -0.86 -12.72
N GLN A 147 -6.91 -1.08 -11.43
CA GLN A 147 -7.92 -0.34 -10.66
C GLN A 147 -7.46 1.07 -10.26
N ILE A 148 -6.15 1.28 -10.10
CA ILE A 148 -5.56 2.57 -9.72
C ILE A 148 -4.93 3.33 -10.89
N ALA A 149 -4.85 2.70 -12.07
CA ALA A 149 -4.21 3.27 -13.25
C ALA A 149 -4.94 4.52 -13.74
N LYS A 150 -4.15 5.50 -14.19
CA LYS A 150 -4.62 6.65 -14.94
C LYS A 150 -4.65 6.34 -16.44
N PRO A 151 -5.36 7.14 -17.23
CA PRO A 151 -5.41 6.96 -18.68
C PRO A 151 -4.04 6.93 -19.37
N GLU A 152 -3.08 7.69 -18.83
CA GLU A 152 -1.70 7.82 -19.32
C GLU A 152 -0.75 6.72 -18.85
N ASP A 153 -1.16 5.90 -17.86
CA ASP A 153 -0.31 4.84 -17.33
C ASP A 153 -0.19 3.67 -18.32
N GLU A 154 0.95 3.00 -18.31
CA GLU A 154 1.17 1.78 -19.10
C GLU A 154 0.18 0.69 -18.71
N LYS A 155 -0.42 0.05 -19.71
CA LYS A 155 -1.42 -0.99 -19.50
C LYS A 155 -0.77 -2.35 -19.63
N PHE A 156 -0.68 -3.05 -18.52
CA PHE A 156 -0.30 -4.46 -18.46
C PHE A 156 -1.56 -5.32 -18.33
N ALA A 157 -1.58 -6.48 -18.97
CA ALA A 157 -2.70 -7.40 -18.87
C ALA A 157 -2.25 -8.83 -18.58
N VAL A 158 -3.09 -9.58 -17.87
CA VAL A 158 -2.81 -10.98 -17.53
C VAL A 158 -2.77 -11.81 -18.83
N GLY A 159 -1.70 -12.60 -18.98
CA GLY A 159 -1.53 -13.49 -20.13
C GLY A 159 -0.98 -12.82 -21.39
N THR A 160 -0.60 -11.54 -21.34
CA THR A 160 0.04 -10.84 -22.45
C THR A 160 1.43 -10.39 -22.06
N LEU A 161 2.34 -10.36 -23.04
CA LEU A 161 3.62 -9.68 -22.88
C LEU A 161 3.43 -8.20 -23.17
N PHE A 162 4.07 -7.34 -22.40
CA PHE A 162 4.16 -5.93 -22.72
C PHE A 162 5.23 -5.71 -23.80
N ASN A 163 4.94 -4.86 -24.79
CA ASN A 163 5.85 -4.52 -25.88
C ASN A 163 6.52 -5.78 -26.52
N PRO A 164 5.73 -6.78 -26.99
CA PRO A 164 6.27 -8.06 -27.45
C PRO A 164 7.04 -7.94 -28.78
N ASP A 165 6.80 -6.89 -29.52
CA ASP A 165 7.38 -6.54 -30.79
C ASP A 165 8.54 -5.53 -30.68
N PHE A 166 8.83 -5.06 -29.46
CA PHE A 166 9.86 -4.05 -29.18
C PHE A 166 9.68 -2.71 -29.90
N GLU A 167 8.46 -2.39 -30.35
CA GLU A 167 8.17 -1.13 -31.02
C GLU A 167 8.17 0.08 -30.06
N GLN A 168 8.05 -0.15 -28.75
CA GLN A 168 8.20 0.87 -27.71
C GLN A 168 9.61 0.84 -27.12
N ASN A 169 10.07 1.96 -26.57
CA ASN A 169 11.35 2.00 -25.89
C ASN A 169 11.34 1.14 -24.62
N VAL A 170 12.36 0.31 -24.47
CA VAL A 170 12.57 -0.41 -23.21
C VAL A 170 13.24 0.53 -22.21
N LYS A 171 12.68 0.62 -21.01
CA LYS A 171 13.19 1.51 -19.97
C LYS A 171 14.49 0.93 -19.37
N PRO A 172 15.61 1.65 -19.41
CA PRO A 172 16.87 1.16 -18.85
C PRO A 172 16.87 1.13 -17.32
N ALA A 173 16.03 1.98 -16.69
CA ALA A 173 15.88 2.07 -15.24
C ALA A 173 14.41 2.25 -14.87
N ASN A 174 14.06 1.85 -13.66
CA ASN A 174 12.68 1.94 -13.12
C ASN A 174 11.61 1.21 -13.96
N ALA A 175 12.03 0.18 -14.73
CA ALA A 175 11.09 -0.67 -15.43
C ALA A 175 10.16 -1.38 -14.42
N SER A 176 8.86 -1.50 -14.76
CA SER A 176 7.92 -2.32 -14.01
C SER A 176 8.42 -3.77 -13.94
N VAL A 177 7.96 -4.53 -12.97
CA VAL A 177 8.23 -5.98 -12.90
C VAL A 177 7.61 -6.74 -14.07
N PHE A 178 6.68 -6.12 -14.79
CA PHE A 178 6.00 -6.65 -15.97
C PHE A 178 6.58 -6.16 -17.29
N ASP A 179 7.59 -5.29 -17.24
CA ASP A 179 8.27 -4.75 -18.41
C ASP A 179 9.58 -5.51 -18.68
N TRP A 180 10.11 -5.34 -19.87
CA TRP A 180 11.41 -5.87 -20.25
C TRP A 180 12.52 -5.27 -19.39
N LYS A 181 13.37 -6.13 -18.84
CA LYS A 181 14.60 -5.75 -18.19
C LYS A 181 15.78 -6.19 -19.04
N LEU A 182 16.39 -5.22 -19.70
CA LEU A 182 17.63 -5.49 -20.43
C LEU A 182 18.77 -5.58 -19.41
N GLY A 183 19.39 -6.76 -19.31
CA GLY A 183 20.53 -6.97 -18.44
C GLY A 183 21.73 -6.13 -18.90
N GLY A 184 22.34 -5.38 -17.99
CA GLY A 184 23.62 -4.71 -18.23
C GLY A 184 24.76 -5.72 -18.09
N GLY A 185 25.69 -5.75 -19.06
CA GLY A 185 26.88 -6.60 -19.03
C GLY A 185 27.82 -6.23 -20.15
N ILE A 186 29.06 -6.77 -20.11
CA ILE A 186 30.02 -6.56 -21.20
C ILE A 186 29.51 -7.30 -22.45
N GLN A 187 28.84 -8.42 -22.28
CA GLN A 187 28.25 -9.21 -23.35
C GLN A 187 27.04 -10.02 -22.89
N PRO A 188 26.00 -10.21 -23.73
CA PRO A 188 25.85 -9.53 -25.03
C PRO A 188 25.56 -8.03 -24.85
N GLN A 189 25.92 -7.22 -25.84
CA GLN A 189 25.41 -5.88 -25.97
C GLN A 189 23.98 -5.98 -26.50
N ILE A 190 23.03 -5.40 -25.75
CA ILE A 190 21.60 -5.48 -26.07
C ILE A 190 21.10 -4.07 -26.42
N SER A 191 20.51 -3.93 -27.60
CA SER A 191 19.96 -2.64 -28.06
C SER A 191 18.74 -2.84 -28.98
N LEU A 192 17.97 -1.76 -29.15
CA LEU A 192 16.95 -1.71 -30.19
C LEU A 192 17.57 -1.12 -31.47
N ASP A 193 17.32 -1.75 -32.62
CA ASP A 193 17.85 -1.35 -33.91
C ASP A 193 16.72 -1.19 -34.94
N ALA A 194 16.79 -0.10 -35.69
CA ALA A 194 15.86 0.22 -36.75
C ALA A 194 16.38 -0.22 -38.16
N SER A 195 17.66 -0.60 -38.27
CA SER A 195 18.25 -0.97 -39.54
C SER A 195 17.92 -2.41 -39.93
N GLN A 196 17.81 -3.32 -38.96
CA GLN A 196 17.46 -4.73 -39.18
C GLN A 196 16.14 -5.06 -38.50
N LYS A 197 15.12 -5.32 -39.28
CA LYS A 197 13.75 -5.58 -38.82
C LYS A 197 13.08 -6.61 -39.72
N HIS A 198 12.27 -7.47 -39.13
CA HIS A 198 11.44 -8.43 -39.85
C HIS A 198 10.09 -7.80 -40.22
N ALA A 199 9.44 -7.17 -39.24
CA ALA A 199 8.20 -6.40 -39.35
C ALA A 199 8.28 -5.19 -38.41
N GLY A 200 7.43 -4.19 -38.59
CA GLY A 200 7.44 -3.00 -37.73
C GLY A 200 8.58 -2.03 -38.04
N THR A 201 9.00 -1.25 -37.08
CA THR A 201 10.01 -0.18 -37.23
C THR A 201 11.37 -0.52 -36.66
N ARG A 202 11.48 -1.53 -35.77
CA ARG A 202 12.74 -1.94 -35.13
C ARG A 202 12.71 -3.39 -34.61
N SER A 203 13.86 -3.87 -34.17
CA SER A 203 14.04 -5.18 -33.54
C SER A 203 15.00 -5.12 -32.35
N LEU A 204 14.97 -6.15 -31.50
CA LEU A 204 15.95 -6.33 -30.45
C LEU A 204 17.21 -7.01 -31.03
N ILE A 205 18.37 -6.38 -30.86
CA ILE A 205 19.67 -6.94 -31.28
C ILE A 205 20.46 -7.39 -30.05
N LEU A 206 21.03 -8.57 -30.16
CA LEU A 206 21.98 -9.16 -29.22
C LEU A 206 23.32 -9.31 -29.93
N LEU A 207 24.32 -8.49 -29.56
CA LEU A 207 25.63 -8.53 -30.15
C LEU A 207 26.62 -9.22 -29.21
N TYR A 208 27.24 -10.29 -29.69
CA TYR A 208 28.31 -10.98 -29.03
C TYR A 208 29.64 -10.63 -29.73
N ASN A 209 30.50 -9.88 -29.07
CA ASN A 209 31.85 -9.66 -29.55
C ASN A 209 32.73 -10.75 -28.94
N SER A 210 32.78 -11.93 -29.55
CA SER A 210 33.74 -12.95 -29.18
C SER A 210 35.08 -12.57 -29.79
N SER A 211 36.09 -12.30 -28.94
CA SER A 211 37.48 -12.18 -29.36
C SER A 211 38.12 -13.54 -29.58
N ASP A 212 37.45 -14.62 -29.25
CA ASP A 212 37.94 -15.98 -29.37
C ASP A 212 37.42 -16.55 -30.70
N GLY A 213 38.26 -16.37 -31.71
CA GLY A 213 38.13 -17.09 -32.98
C GLY A 213 38.35 -18.60 -32.76
N LYS A 214 37.36 -19.27 -32.22
CA LYS A 214 37.16 -20.71 -32.26
C LYS A 214 35.70 -21.02 -32.51
#